data_d0f5f4d7e3dd092ce1b07e26504df637
#
_entry.id   d0f5f4d7e3dd092ce1b07e26504df637
#
_cell.length_a   1.000
_cell.length_b   1.000
_cell.length_c   1.000
_cell.angle_alpha   90.00
_cell.angle_beta   90.00
_cell.angle_gamma   90.00
#
_symmetry.space_group_name_H-M   'P 1'
#
loop_
_entity.id
_entity.type
_entity.pdbx_description
1 polymer ?
#
loop_
_entity_poly.entity_id
_entity_poly.type
_entity_poly.pdbx_seq_one_letter_code
_entity_poly.pdbx_strand_id
1 'polypeptide(L)'
;MDTIFPMDAYDTRILAELQSDARLSMTELGRRVHLSQPAVTDRVRKLEAAGVISGYRATVNLQALGYGIRAVIRVGRAEYARIVKLIQATPEVVTAYNVTGEDS
;
A
#
# COMPACT_ATOMS: atom_id res chain seq x y z
N MET A 1 -13.11 -19.34 -9.80
CA MET A 1 -13.01 -18.12 -10.56
C MET A 1 -13.11 -16.90 -9.66
N ASP A 2 -12.25 -15.95 -9.92
CA ASP A 2 -12.19 -14.78 -9.05
C ASP A 2 -13.39 -13.89 -9.23
N THR A 3 -13.90 -13.43 -8.13
CA THR A 3 -15.00 -12.50 -8.13
C THR A 3 -14.45 -11.10 -8.32
N ILE A 4 -14.92 -10.40 -9.34
CA ILE A 4 -14.55 -9.02 -9.55
C ILE A 4 -15.39 -8.16 -8.62
N PHE A 5 -14.72 -7.33 -7.81
CA PHE A 5 -15.42 -6.40 -6.93
C PHE A 5 -16.19 -5.39 -7.77
N PRO A 6 -17.50 -5.22 -7.54
CA PRO A 6 -18.30 -4.31 -8.35
C PRO A 6 -18.05 -2.86 -7.92
N MET A 7 -17.05 -2.24 -8.51
CA MET A 7 -16.69 -0.86 -8.20
C MET A 7 -17.56 0.14 -8.95
N ASP A 8 -17.92 1.20 -8.26
CA ASP A 8 -18.60 2.33 -8.89
C ASP A 8 -17.70 3.57 -8.89
N ALA A 9 -18.23 4.69 -9.36
CA ALA A 9 -17.47 5.92 -9.47
C ALA A 9 -17.02 6.45 -8.09
N TYR A 10 -17.82 6.22 -7.05
CA TYR A 10 -17.43 6.62 -5.70
C TYR A 10 -16.24 5.82 -5.20
N ASP A 11 -16.25 4.51 -5.43
CA ASP A 11 -15.14 3.66 -5.02
C ASP A 11 -13.86 4.05 -5.74
N THR A 12 -13.94 4.36 -7.02
CA THR A 12 -12.78 4.80 -7.79
C THR A 12 -12.20 6.10 -7.23
N ARG A 13 -13.05 7.05 -6.87
CA ARG A 13 -12.58 8.31 -6.29
C ARG A 13 -12.00 8.11 -4.90
N ILE A 14 -12.59 7.24 -4.09
CA ILE A 14 -12.06 6.90 -2.78
C ILE A 14 -10.64 6.34 -2.92
N LEU A 15 -10.44 5.41 -3.83
CA LEU A 15 -9.11 4.83 -4.03
C LEU A 15 -8.10 5.86 -4.51
N ALA A 16 -8.51 6.77 -5.41
CA ALA A 16 -7.62 7.81 -5.88
C ALA A 16 -7.18 8.75 -4.75
N GLU A 17 -8.11 9.14 -3.88
CA GLU A 17 -7.80 10.00 -2.75
C GLU A 17 -6.88 9.30 -1.75
N LEU A 18 -7.15 8.03 -1.45
CA LEU A 18 -6.31 7.28 -0.50
C LEU A 18 -4.93 6.97 -1.06
N GLN A 19 -4.80 6.83 -2.37
CA GLN A 19 -3.49 6.67 -2.98
C GLN A 19 -2.67 7.95 -2.91
N SER A 20 -3.33 9.10 -2.94
CA SER A 20 -2.67 10.38 -2.77
C SER A 20 -2.29 10.63 -1.32
N ASP A 21 -3.16 10.28 -0.39
CA ASP A 21 -2.94 10.50 1.04
C ASP A 21 -3.66 9.43 1.83
N ALA A 22 -2.91 8.41 2.24
CA ALA A 22 -3.47 7.28 2.97
C ALA A 22 -3.87 7.64 4.41
N ARG A 23 -3.54 8.84 4.88
CA ARG A 23 -3.85 9.26 6.24
C ARG A 23 -5.08 10.14 6.34
N LEU A 24 -5.82 10.31 5.26
CA LEU A 24 -7.08 11.06 5.30
C LEU A 24 -8.02 10.47 6.34
N SER A 25 -8.63 11.34 7.12
CA SER A 25 -9.72 10.89 7.99
C SER A 25 -10.92 10.51 7.15
N MET A 26 -11.80 9.68 7.71
CA MET A 26 -13.04 9.32 7.00
C MET A 26 -13.91 10.55 6.76
N THR A 27 -13.90 11.50 7.67
CA THR A 27 -14.63 12.76 7.51
C THR A 27 -14.11 13.54 6.31
N GLU A 28 -12.79 13.72 6.22
CA GLU A 28 -12.20 14.46 5.11
C GLU A 28 -12.36 13.72 3.79
N LEU A 29 -12.19 12.40 3.81
CA LEU A 29 -12.38 11.59 2.62
C LEU A 29 -13.81 11.72 2.11
N GLY A 30 -14.79 11.63 3.02
CA GLY A 30 -16.19 11.82 2.64
C GLY A 30 -16.45 13.17 2.01
N ARG A 31 -15.86 14.21 2.58
CA ARG A 31 -16.00 15.56 2.03
C ARG A 31 -15.48 15.62 0.60
N ARG A 32 -14.35 15.01 0.34
CA ARG A 32 -13.73 15.05 -1.00
C ARG A 32 -14.50 14.27 -2.05
N VAL A 33 -15.15 13.20 -1.65
CA VAL A 33 -15.90 12.36 -2.60
C VAL A 33 -17.41 12.58 -2.52
N HIS A 34 -17.85 13.57 -1.73
CA HIS A 34 -19.26 13.97 -1.60
C HIS A 34 -20.13 12.86 -1.00
N LEU A 35 -19.61 12.21 0.03
CA LEU A 35 -20.33 11.20 0.79
C LEU A 35 -20.29 11.57 2.27
N SER A 36 -21.30 11.13 3.00
CA SER A 36 -21.28 11.24 4.46
C SER A 36 -20.16 10.37 5.04
N GLN A 37 -19.72 10.71 6.26
CA GLN A 37 -18.68 9.93 6.91
C GLN A 37 -19.09 8.47 7.10
N PRO A 38 -20.31 8.13 7.55
CA PRO A 38 -20.70 6.72 7.62
C PRO A 38 -20.72 6.02 6.26
N ALA A 39 -21.15 6.73 5.21
CA ALA A 39 -21.21 6.14 3.89
C ALA A 39 -19.83 5.83 3.35
N VAL A 40 -18.86 6.75 3.49
CA VAL A 40 -17.51 6.51 3.03
C VAL A 40 -16.80 5.45 3.86
N THR A 41 -17.05 5.42 5.16
CA THR A 41 -16.49 4.41 6.04
C THR A 41 -16.95 3.01 5.63
N ASP A 42 -18.22 2.86 5.31
CA ASP A 42 -18.76 1.57 4.86
C ASP A 42 -18.10 1.12 3.56
N ARG A 43 -17.92 2.05 2.63
CA ARG A 43 -17.28 1.70 1.36
C ARG A 43 -15.82 1.30 1.54
N VAL A 44 -15.08 2.02 2.36
CA VAL A 44 -13.68 1.67 2.64
C VAL A 44 -13.59 0.29 3.27
N ARG A 45 -14.47 -0.02 4.23
CA ARG A 45 -14.48 -1.35 4.84
C ARG A 45 -14.75 -2.46 3.83
N LYS A 46 -15.66 -2.22 2.90
CA LYS A 46 -15.94 -3.21 1.87
C LYS A 46 -14.77 -3.40 0.92
N LEU A 47 -14.09 -2.31 0.58
CA LEU A 47 -12.89 -2.38 -0.26
C LEU A 47 -11.76 -3.14 0.46
N GLU A 48 -11.61 -2.92 1.75
CA GLU A 48 -10.63 -3.65 2.55
C GLU A 48 -10.98 -5.13 2.66
N ALA A 49 -12.24 -5.42 2.95
CA ALA A 49 -12.70 -6.80 3.12
C ALA A 49 -12.57 -7.60 1.83
N ALA A 50 -12.75 -6.96 0.69
CA ALA A 50 -12.63 -7.60 -0.62
C ALA A 50 -11.17 -7.72 -1.09
N GLY A 51 -10.23 -7.14 -0.35
CA GLY A 51 -8.83 -7.16 -0.74
C GLY A 51 -8.45 -6.16 -1.82
N VAL A 52 -9.39 -5.30 -2.22
CA VAL A 52 -9.07 -4.23 -3.18
C VAL A 52 -8.09 -3.26 -2.56
N ILE A 53 -8.32 -2.89 -1.30
CA ILE A 53 -7.30 -2.20 -0.52
C ILE A 53 -6.55 -3.29 0.24
N SER A 54 -5.30 -3.50 -0.14
CA SER A 54 -4.49 -4.57 0.45
C SER A 54 -3.69 -4.09 1.65
N GLY A 55 -3.62 -2.80 1.88
CA GLY A 55 -2.91 -2.25 3.02
C GLY A 55 -2.64 -0.77 2.84
N TYR A 56 -2.02 -0.19 3.86
CA TYR A 56 -1.62 1.20 3.90
C TYR A 56 -0.15 1.25 4.27
N ARG A 57 0.63 2.06 3.57
CA ARG A 57 2.06 2.08 3.76
C ARG A 57 2.59 3.50 3.81
N ALA A 58 3.63 3.68 4.60
CA ALA A 58 4.42 4.90 4.56
C ALA A 58 5.49 4.77 3.48
N THR A 59 5.70 5.85 2.75
CA THR A 59 6.87 5.94 1.89
C THR A 59 7.96 6.69 2.64
N VAL A 60 9.18 6.19 2.57
CA VAL A 60 10.28 6.74 3.36
C VAL A 60 11.37 7.22 2.43
N ASN A 61 11.83 8.44 2.68
CA ASN A 61 12.98 8.98 1.98
C ASN A 61 14.25 8.54 2.68
N LEU A 62 14.92 7.55 2.10
CA LEU A 62 16.13 6.99 2.70
C LEU A 62 17.26 7.99 2.80
N GLN A 63 17.37 8.91 1.85
CA GLN A 63 18.38 9.94 1.90
C GLN A 63 18.17 10.88 3.07
N ALA A 64 16.91 11.19 3.38
CA ALA A 64 16.59 12.04 4.52
C ALA A 64 16.96 11.38 5.85
N LEU A 65 17.06 10.06 5.88
CA LEU A 65 17.47 9.32 7.07
C LEU A 65 18.98 9.17 7.18
N GLY A 66 19.75 9.69 6.21
CA GLY A 66 21.20 9.59 6.24
C GLY A 66 21.78 8.40 5.50
N TYR A 67 20.95 7.64 4.79
CA TYR A 67 21.45 6.55 3.96
C TYR A 67 21.86 7.10 2.61
N GLY A 68 23.15 7.11 2.35
CA GLY A 68 23.69 7.70 1.11
C GLY A 68 23.63 6.78 -0.09
N ILE A 69 23.32 5.50 0.11
CA ILE A 69 23.36 4.51 -0.95
C ILE A 69 22.02 3.80 -1.02
N ARG A 70 21.51 3.67 -2.23
CA ARG A 70 20.37 2.83 -2.54
C ARG A 70 20.87 1.63 -3.32
N ALA A 71 20.54 0.46 -2.85
CA ALA A 71 20.89 -0.78 -3.53
C ALA A 71 19.61 -1.47 -3.99
N VAL A 72 19.60 -1.87 -5.26
CA VAL A 72 18.56 -2.73 -5.79
C VAL A 72 19.17 -4.09 -6.01
N ILE A 73 18.65 -5.07 -5.29
CA ILE A 73 19.18 -6.43 -5.32
C ILE A 73 18.19 -7.34 -6.01
N ARG A 74 18.68 -8.02 -7.02
CA ARG A 74 17.89 -9.06 -7.70
C ARG A 74 18.33 -10.41 -7.18
N VAL A 75 17.37 -11.17 -6.68
CA VAL A 75 17.67 -12.45 -6.06
C VAL A 75 16.73 -13.52 -6.59
N GLY A 76 17.20 -14.74 -6.61
CA GLY A 76 16.38 -15.87 -6.95
C GLY A 76 15.36 -16.16 -5.84
N ARG A 77 14.41 -17.02 -6.17
CA ARG A 77 13.30 -17.30 -5.26
C ARG A 77 13.76 -17.85 -3.92
N ALA A 78 14.73 -18.75 -3.92
CA ALA A 78 15.21 -19.35 -2.68
C ALA A 78 15.94 -18.33 -1.81
N GLU A 79 16.68 -17.42 -2.44
CA GLU A 79 17.39 -16.39 -1.71
C GLU A 79 16.45 -15.30 -1.22
N TYR A 80 15.37 -15.08 -1.95
CA TYR A 80 14.40 -14.07 -1.57
C TYR A 80 13.84 -14.33 -0.17
N ALA A 81 13.48 -15.57 0.11
CA ALA A 81 12.92 -15.90 1.43
C ALA A 81 13.92 -15.64 2.54
N ARG A 82 15.21 -15.92 2.30
CA ARG A 82 16.25 -15.67 3.29
C ARG A 82 16.46 -14.17 3.51
N ILE A 83 16.45 -13.42 2.44
CA ILE A 83 16.62 -11.96 2.51
C ILE A 83 15.46 -11.30 3.24
N VAL A 84 14.25 -11.75 2.99
CA VAL A 84 13.08 -11.21 3.69
C VAL A 84 13.23 -11.41 5.20
N LYS A 85 13.67 -12.57 5.64
CA LYS A 85 13.89 -12.80 7.07
C LYS A 85 14.96 -11.90 7.63
N LEU A 86 16.05 -11.70 6.89
CA LEU A 86 17.13 -10.82 7.32
C LEU A 86 16.65 -9.38 7.43
N ILE A 87 15.89 -8.91 6.46
CA ILE A 87 15.35 -7.55 6.46
C ILE A 87 14.46 -7.33 7.67
N GLN A 88 13.60 -8.29 7.97
CA GLN A 88 12.70 -8.18 9.12
C GLN A 88 13.45 -8.15 10.43
N ALA A 89 14.62 -8.78 10.49
CA ALA A 89 15.43 -8.82 11.70
C ALA A 89 16.41 -7.66 11.83
N THR A 90 16.55 -6.84 10.79
CA THR A 90 17.56 -5.78 10.76
C THR A 90 16.89 -4.42 10.79
N PRO A 91 16.98 -3.69 11.93
CA PRO A 91 16.29 -2.40 12.06
C PRO A 91 16.80 -1.33 11.09
N GLU A 92 18.01 -1.48 10.58
CA GLU A 92 18.60 -0.52 9.66
C GLU A 92 17.95 -0.54 8.28
N VAL A 93 17.22 -1.59 7.96
CA VAL A 93 16.57 -1.68 6.66
C VAL A 93 15.13 -1.19 6.81
N VAL A 94 14.89 0.03 6.33
CA VAL A 94 13.57 0.68 6.49
C VAL A 94 12.63 0.41 5.33
N THR A 95 13.15 0.04 4.18
CA THR A 95 12.31 -0.16 2.99
C THR A 95 12.78 -1.38 2.22
N ALA A 96 11.83 -2.24 1.90
CA ALA A 96 12.06 -3.34 0.98
C ALA A 96 10.99 -3.29 -0.09
N TYR A 97 11.41 -3.29 -1.33
CA TYR A 97 10.49 -3.31 -2.46
C TYR A 97 10.44 -4.70 -3.04
N ASN A 98 9.24 -5.18 -3.22
CA ASN A 98 9.06 -6.39 -4.00
C ASN A 98 8.95 -5.97 -5.46
N VAL A 99 10.08 -5.95 -6.12
CA VAL A 99 10.13 -5.60 -7.52
C VAL A 99 9.71 -6.83 -8.30
N THR A 100 8.47 -6.84 -8.72
CA THR A 100 7.95 -7.96 -9.47
C THR A 100 8.49 -7.93 -10.89
N GLY A 101 8.50 -9.08 -11.46
CA GLY A 101 8.99 -9.27 -12.79
C GLY A 101 9.42 -10.71 -12.90
N GLU A 102 10.05 -11.03 -13.99
CA GLU A 102 10.46 -12.41 -14.25
C GLU A 102 11.53 -12.86 -13.27
N ASP A 103 12.15 -11.93 -12.59
CA ASP A 103 13.28 -12.21 -11.70
C ASP A 103 12.86 -12.60 -10.30
N SER A 104 11.63 -12.41 -9.98
CA SER A 104 11.17 -12.70 -8.62
C SER A 104 10.51 -14.06 -8.48
#